data_9c7f3e4d1aea200b735ecbfc0385e7a6
#
_entry.id   9c7f3e4d1aea200b735ecbfc0385e7a6
#
_cell.length_a   1.000
_cell.length_b   1.000
_cell.length_c   1.000
_cell.angle_alpha   90.00
_cell.angle_beta   90.00
_cell.angle_gamma   90.00
#
_symmetry.space_group_name_H-M   'P 1'
#
loop_
_entity.id
_entity.type
_entity.pdbx_description
1 polymer ?
#
loop_
_entity_poly.entity_id
_entity_poly.type
_entity_poly.pdbx_seq_one_letter_code
_entity_poly.pdbx_strand_id
1 'polypeptide(L)'
;MQTIESGTLLISDPFLKDPNFLRSVVLICDHHGEGTTGFILNKKHQKNFNDFIGGIEHIHFPVYYGGPVELDSLHFIHTKPDLIEGGLPITDDVFWGGDFSQALLGISTGLISPRDLRFYIGYSRLVSWST
;
A
#
# COMPACT_ATOMS: atom_id res chain seq x y z
N MET A 1 11.78 10.79 -22.58
CA MET A 1 11.42 9.49 -21.98
C MET A 1 11.28 9.65 -20.48
N GLN A 2 10.12 9.26 -19.96
CA GLN A 2 9.91 9.34 -18.52
C GLN A 2 10.46 8.09 -17.84
N THR A 3 11.17 8.32 -16.75
CA THR A 3 11.66 7.24 -15.91
C THR A 3 10.66 6.99 -14.80
N ILE A 4 10.24 5.72 -14.64
CA ILE A 4 9.35 5.33 -13.56
C ILE A 4 10.20 4.95 -12.36
N GLU A 5 9.96 5.60 -11.25
CA GLU A 5 10.71 5.39 -10.01
C GLU A 5 9.74 5.14 -8.85
N SER A 6 10.26 4.62 -7.74
CA SER A 6 9.49 4.55 -6.50
C SER A 6 8.99 5.93 -6.13
N GLY A 7 7.74 6.00 -5.68
CA GLY A 7 7.10 7.26 -5.36
C GLY A 7 6.32 7.88 -6.51
N THR A 8 6.46 7.36 -7.73
CA THR A 8 5.70 7.82 -8.87
C THR A 8 4.23 7.48 -8.69
N LEU A 9 3.34 8.42 -8.98
CA LEU A 9 1.91 8.19 -9.01
C LEU A 9 1.47 8.01 -10.45
N LEU A 10 0.80 6.90 -10.72
CA LEU A 10 0.25 6.61 -12.04
C LEU A 10 -1.27 6.71 -11.97
N ILE A 11 -1.83 7.45 -12.89
CA ILE A 11 -3.28 7.61 -12.98
C ILE A 11 -3.76 6.80 -14.18
N SER A 12 -4.76 5.94 -13.96
CA SER A 12 -5.29 5.12 -15.02
C SER A 12 -5.97 5.97 -16.08
N ASP A 13 -5.85 5.55 -17.34
CA ASP A 13 -6.56 6.16 -18.45
C ASP A 13 -8.06 6.02 -18.19
N PRO A 14 -8.85 7.10 -18.32
CA PRO A 14 -10.31 7.01 -18.11
C PRO A 14 -11.00 6.05 -19.08
N PHE A 15 -10.34 5.70 -20.18
CA PHE A 15 -10.86 4.72 -21.14
C PHE A 15 -10.32 3.31 -20.93
N LEU A 16 -9.53 3.10 -19.90
CA LEU A 16 -9.01 1.78 -19.57
C LEU A 16 -10.15 0.86 -19.21
N LYS A 17 -10.20 -0.31 -19.86
CA LYS A 17 -11.29 -1.26 -19.69
C LYS A 17 -11.04 -2.31 -18.61
N ASP A 18 -9.83 -2.39 -18.08
CA ASP A 18 -9.51 -3.34 -17.04
C ASP A 18 -10.21 -2.92 -15.74
N PRO A 19 -11.16 -3.71 -15.22
CA PRO A 19 -11.90 -3.33 -14.03
C PRO A 19 -11.03 -3.19 -12.78
N ASN A 20 -9.87 -3.84 -12.75
CA ASN A 20 -8.96 -3.76 -11.61
C ASN A 20 -8.31 -2.38 -11.48
N PHE A 21 -8.16 -1.68 -12.61
CA PHE A 21 -7.45 -0.40 -12.64
C PHE A 21 -8.32 0.77 -13.08
N LEU A 22 -9.61 0.54 -13.24
CA LEU A 22 -10.52 1.59 -13.65
C LEU A 22 -10.52 2.73 -12.63
N ARG A 23 -10.25 3.95 -13.10
CA ARG A 23 -10.18 5.16 -12.26
C ARG A 23 -9.27 4.99 -11.04
N SER A 24 -8.13 4.32 -11.25
CA SER A 24 -7.21 4.03 -10.15
C SER A 24 -6.05 5.02 -10.15
N VAL A 25 -5.58 5.33 -8.94
CA VAL A 25 -4.32 6.01 -8.70
C VAL A 25 -3.39 4.98 -8.07
N VAL A 26 -2.26 4.71 -8.71
CA VAL A 26 -1.31 3.68 -8.26
C VAL A 26 -0.02 4.34 -7.80
N LEU A 27 0.40 4.05 -6.58
CA LEU A 27 1.70 4.46 -6.06
C LEU A 27 2.72 3.38 -6.36
N ILE A 28 3.78 3.74 -7.07
CA ILE A 28 4.87 2.81 -7.38
C ILE A 28 5.76 2.69 -6.15
N CYS A 29 5.89 1.48 -5.62
CA CYS A 29 6.68 1.21 -4.43
C CYS A 29 8.03 0.60 -4.77
N ASP A 30 8.11 -0.14 -5.86
CA ASP A 30 9.32 -0.82 -6.28
C ASP A 30 9.32 -0.98 -7.79
N HIS A 31 10.46 -0.66 -8.41
CA HIS A 31 10.60 -0.79 -9.85
C HIS A 31 11.94 -1.45 -10.17
N HIS A 32 11.87 -2.69 -10.63
CA HIS A 32 13.02 -3.47 -11.02
C HIS A 32 12.84 -3.99 -12.44
N GLY A 33 13.78 -3.66 -13.31
CA GLY A 33 13.91 -4.26 -14.63
C GLY A 33 12.57 -4.57 -15.30
N GLU A 34 12.13 -5.82 -15.19
CA GLU A 34 10.91 -6.30 -15.84
C GLU A 34 9.65 -6.14 -15.01
N GLY A 35 9.75 -5.81 -13.72
CA GLY A 35 8.61 -5.76 -12.85
C GLY A 35 8.47 -4.47 -12.07
N THR A 36 7.25 -4.02 -11.93
CA THR A 36 6.93 -2.84 -11.13
C THR A 36 5.82 -3.20 -10.16
N THR A 37 6.06 -2.98 -8.88
CA THR A 37 5.09 -3.23 -7.82
C THR A 37 4.53 -1.92 -7.31
N GLY A 38 3.22 -1.85 -7.15
CA GLY A 38 2.57 -0.68 -6.62
C GLY A 38 1.28 -1.00 -5.92
N PHE A 39 0.68 0.02 -5.31
CA PHE A 39 -0.59 -0.11 -4.62
C PHE A 39 -1.59 0.90 -5.16
N ILE A 40 -2.81 0.43 -5.41
CA ILE A 40 -3.92 1.31 -5.73
C ILE A 40 -4.25 2.09 -4.46
N LEU A 41 -4.29 3.40 -4.52
CA LEU A 41 -4.47 4.24 -3.35
C LEU A 41 -5.92 4.57 -3.04
N ASN A 42 -6.78 4.56 -4.04
CA ASN A 42 -8.11 5.16 -3.93
C ASN A 42 -9.26 4.15 -3.92
N LYS A 43 -8.98 2.90 -3.55
CA LYS A 43 -10.04 1.87 -3.45
C LYS A 43 -10.07 1.29 -2.05
N LYS A 44 -10.99 1.77 -1.23
CA LYS A 44 -11.16 1.29 0.13
C LYS A 44 -11.79 -0.10 0.11
N HIS A 45 -11.25 -1.01 0.93
CA HIS A 45 -11.80 -2.34 1.10
C HIS A 45 -13.06 -2.29 1.98
N GLN A 46 -13.97 -3.23 1.79
CA GLN A 46 -15.19 -3.32 2.58
C GLN A 46 -14.92 -3.66 4.05
N LYS A 47 -13.86 -4.43 4.30
CA LYS A 47 -13.48 -4.85 5.66
C LYS A 47 -12.46 -3.90 6.26
N ASN A 48 -12.42 -3.87 7.58
CA ASN A 48 -11.42 -3.12 8.34
C ASN A 48 -10.28 -4.05 8.76
N PHE A 49 -9.22 -3.47 9.31
CA PHE A 49 -8.05 -4.22 9.73
C PHE A 49 -8.39 -5.31 10.75
N ASN A 50 -9.26 -5.03 11.69
CA ASN A 50 -9.64 -5.99 12.73
C ASN A 50 -10.48 -7.16 12.19
N ASP A 51 -10.96 -7.09 10.96
CA ASP A 51 -11.61 -8.24 10.30
C ASP A 51 -10.58 -9.26 9.81
N PHE A 52 -9.33 -8.83 9.63
CA PHE A 52 -8.25 -9.69 9.17
C PHE A 52 -7.38 -10.19 10.31
N ILE A 53 -7.23 -9.39 11.38
CA ILE A 53 -6.38 -9.70 12.53
C ILE A 53 -7.25 -9.72 13.79
N GLY A 54 -7.31 -10.86 14.45
CA GLY A 54 -8.05 -11.00 15.70
C GLY A 54 -7.34 -10.38 16.90
N GLY A 55 -8.08 -10.16 17.97
CA GLY A 55 -7.53 -9.69 19.24
C GLY A 55 -7.41 -8.18 19.37
N ILE A 56 -7.85 -7.43 18.38
CA ILE A 56 -7.76 -5.97 18.38
C ILE A 56 -9.08 -5.32 17.95
N GLU A 57 -10.18 -5.88 18.43
CA GLU A 57 -11.52 -5.45 18.02
C GLU A 57 -11.82 -3.99 18.33
N HIS A 58 -11.12 -3.41 19.29
CA HIS A 58 -11.29 -2.00 19.66
C HIS A 58 -10.56 -1.04 18.69
N ILE A 59 -9.78 -1.58 17.77
CA ILE A 59 -9.02 -0.76 16.83
C ILE A 59 -9.73 -0.76 15.48
N HIS A 60 -10.08 0.43 15.01
CA HIS A 60 -10.75 0.62 13.72
C HIS A 60 -9.79 1.28 12.74
N PHE A 61 -9.13 0.45 11.96
CA PHE A 61 -8.20 0.92 10.94
C PHE A 61 -8.72 0.52 9.57
N PRO A 62 -8.84 1.44 8.62
CA PRO A 62 -9.30 1.08 7.29
C PRO A 62 -8.26 0.28 6.53
N VAL A 63 -8.72 -0.60 5.65
CA VAL A 63 -7.87 -1.36 4.75
C VAL A 63 -8.27 -0.99 3.33
N TYR A 64 -7.29 -0.86 2.46
CA TYR A 64 -7.50 -0.51 1.07
C TYR A 64 -7.21 -1.71 0.18
N TYR A 65 -7.85 -1.74 -0.97
CA TYR A 65 -7.57 -2.73 -2.00
C TYR A 65 -6.37 -2.25 -2.80
N GLY A 66 -5.24 -2.93 -2.66
CA GLY A 66 -3.99 -2.51 -3.29
C GLY A 66 -3.78 -3.01 -4.71
N GLY A 67 -4.52 -4.05 -5.10
CA GLY A 67 -4.42 -4.63 -6.43
C GLY A 67 -4.83 -6.08 -6.46
N PRO A 68 -4.88 -6.68 -7.66
CA PRO A 68 -5.41 -8.03 -7.83
C PRO A 68 -4.41 -9.16 -7.50
N VAL A 69 -3.16 -8.83 -7.19
CA VAL A 69 -2.13 -9.84 -6.95
C VAL A 69 -2.10 -10.20 -5.47
N GLU A 70 -2.07 -11.49 -5.17
CA GLU A 70 -1.97 -12.04 -3.81
C GLU A 70 -2.99 -11.39 -2.85
N LEU A 71 -4.28 -11.62 -3.13
CA LEU A 71 -5.37 -11.02 -2.36
C LEU A 71 -5.45 -11.51 -0.91
N ASP A 72 -4.66 -12.51 -0.54
CA ASP A 72 -4.52 -13.00 0.82
C ASP A 72 -3.35 -12.34 1.57
N SER A 73 -2.63 -11.45 0.93
CA SER A 73 -1.50 -10.76 1.55
C SER A 73 -1.89 -9.39 2.07
N LEU A 74 -1.38 -9.05 3.23
CA LEU A 74 -1.58 -7.75 3.87
C LEU A 74 -0.27 -6.98 3.82
N HIS A 75 -0.33 -5.78 3.27
CA HIS A 75 0.81 -4.87 3.17
C HIS A 75 0.50 -3.56 3.86
N PHE A 76 1.53 -2.79 4.17
CA PHE A 76 1.31 -1.45 4.71
C PHE A 76 2.42 -0.49 4.26
N ILE A 77 2.04 0.79 4.17
CA ILE A 77 2.98 1.89 3.97
C ILE A 77 2.80 2.89 5.11
N HIS A 78 3.86 3.58 5.47
CA HIS A 78 3.83 4.46 6.63
C HIS A 78 4.83 5.59 6.54
N THR A 79 4.70 6.55 7.46
CA THR A 79 5.57 7.72 7.58
C THR A 79 6.29 7.74 8.94
N LYS A 80 6.42 6.58 9.60
CA LYS A 80 6.98 6.47 10.95
C LYS A 80 8.18 5.54 11.03
N PRO A 81 9.30 5.86 10.35
CA PRO A 81 10.47 4.98 10.37
C PRO A 81 11.13 4.89 11.75
N ASP A 82 10.90 5.86 12.61
CA ASP A 82 11.40 5.85 13.98
C ASP A 82 10.65 4.87 14.89
N LEU A 83 9.44 4.47 14.51
CA LEU A 83 8.62 3.52 15.27
C LEU A 83 8.61 2.14 14.62
N ILE A 84 8.84 2.06 13.32
CA ILE A 84 8.77 0.81 12.54
C ILE A 84 10.08 0.62 11.80
N GLU A 85 10.85 -0.38 12.22
CA GLU A 85 12.14 -0.67 11.61
C GLU A 85 11.97 -1.50 10.33
N GLY A 86 12.93 -1.38 9.43
CA GLY A 86 13.03 -2.25 8.26
C GLY A 86 12.17 -1.89 7.08
N GLY A 87 11.53 -0.73 7.10
CA GLY A 87 10.74 -0.27 5.95
C GLY A 87 11.61 0.08 4.77
N LEU A 88 11.12 -0.23 3.56
CA LEU A 88 11.80 0.13 2.32
C LEU A 88 11.36 1.53 1.91
N PRO A 89 12.30 2.46 1.70
CA PRO A 89 11.91 3.82 1.31
C PRO A 89 11.27 3.85 -0.06
N ILE A 90 10.10 4.48 -0.12
CA ILE A 90 9.38 4.76 -1.38
C ILE A 90 9.71 6.18 -1.81
N THR A 91 9.61 7.11 -0.87
CA THR A 91 10.05 8.51 -1.01
C THR A 91 10.88 8.84 0.22
N ASP A 92 11.28 10.10 0.37
CA ASP A 92 12.01 10.54 1.56
C ASP A 92 11.20 10.37 2.84
N ASP A 93 9.88 10.41 2.75
CA ASP A 93 8.99 10.41 3.91
C ASP A 93 8.10 9.18 4.01
N VAL A 94 8.04 8.34 2.98
CA VAL A 94 7.12 7.22 2.91
C VAL A 94 7.89 5.92 2.77
N PHE A 95 7.51 4.93 3.58
CA PHE A 95 8.18 3.63 3.65
C PHE A 95 7.19 2.50 3.47
N TRP A 96 7.64 1.43 2.84
CA TRP A 96 6.84 0.23 2.59
C TRP A 96 7.26 -0.87 3.56
N GLY A 97 6.31 -1.31 4.39
CA GLY A 97 6.53 -2.44 5.28
C GLY A 97 7.43 -2.15 6.45
N GLY A 98 8.08 -3.18 6.93
CA GLY A 98 8.90 -3.16 8.12
C GLY A 98 8.39 -4.14 9.16
N ASP A 99 8.78 -3.93 10.39
CA ASP A 99 8.41 -4.82 11.50
C ASP A 99 6.93 -4.68 11.83
N PHE A 100 6.16 -5.72 11.54
CA PHE A 100 4.72 -5.72 11.72
C PHE A 100 4.32 -5.61 13.21
N SER A 101 5.09 -6.24 14.09
CA SER A 101 4.83 -6.18 15.53
C SER A 101 4.97 -4.76 16.07
N GLN A 102 5.96 -4.03 15.57
CA GLN A 102 6.15 -2.63 15.94
C GLN A 102 5.00 -1.76 15.41
N ALA A 103 4.53 -2.05 14.20
CA ALA A 103 3.38 -1.35 13.62
C ALA A 103 2.14 -1.57 14.51
N LEU A 104 1.87 -2.81 14.91
CA LEU A 104 0.75 -3.13 15.78
C LEU A 104 0.87 -2.44 17.14
N LEU A 105 2.06 -2.43 17.70
CA LEU A 105 2.30 -1.77 18.99
C LEU A 105 2.02 -0.26 18.89
N GLY A 106 2.49 0.38 17.82
CA GLY A 106 2.25 1.79 17.60
C GLY A 106 0.77 2.12 17.44
N ILE A 107 0.03 1.27 16.74
CA ILE A 107 -1.41 1.43 16.57
C ILE A 107 -2.12 1.23 17.91
N SER A 108 -1.76 0.18 18.66
CA SER A 108 -2.40 -0.15 19.94
C SER A 108 -2.20 0.93 20.99
N THR A 109 -1.05 1.59 20.97
CA THR A 109 -0.71 2.63 21.95
C THR A 109 -1.14 4.02 21.52
N GLY A 110 -1.70 4.16 20.31
CA GLY A 110 -2.15 5.44 19.79
C GLY A 110 -1.04 6.31 19.20
N LEU A 111 0.18 5.80 19.11
CA LEU A 111 1.30 6.53 18.51
C LEU A 111 1.23 6.56 16.98
N ILE A 112 0.53 5.59 16.40
CA ILE A 112 0.33 5.50 14.95
C ILE A 112 -1.17 5.57 14.66
N SER A 113 -1.57 6.56 13.87
CA SER A 113 -2.97 6.76 13.48
C SER A 113 -3.17 6.39 12.00
N PRO A 114 -4.43 6.34 11.52
CA PRO A 114 -4.70 6.12 10.09
C PRO A 114 -4.09 7.17 9.16
N ARG A 115 -3.64 8.30 9.68
CA ARG A 115 -2.92 9.31 8.89
C ARG A 115 -1.47 8.93 8.67
N ASP A 116 -0.92 8.08 9.56
CA ASP A 116 0.50 7.74 9.56
C ASP A 116 0.78 6.44 8.85
N LEU A 117 -0.22 5.55 8.76
CA LEU A 117 -0.04 4.20 8.23
C LEU A 117 -1.31 3.77 7.51
N ARG A 118 -1.14 3.09 6.38
CA ARG A 118 -2.25 2.58 5.59
C ARG A 118 -2.01 1.13 5.22
N PHE A 119 -3.02 0.29 5.44
CA PHE A 119 -3.00 -1.12 5.09
C PHE A 119 -3.60 -1.36 3.71
N TYR A 120 -3.04 -2.35 3.00
CA TYR A 120 -3.51 -2.78 1.69
C TYR A 120 -3.64 -4.29 1.64
N ILE A 121 -4.73 -4.76 1.05
CA ILE A 121 -4.89 -6.17 0.68
C ILE A 121 -4.54 -6.29 -0.79
N GLY A 122 -3.60 -7.19 -1.09
CA GLY A 122 -3.11 -7.37 -2.44
C GLY A 122 -2.24 -6.23 -2.92
N TYR A 123 -1.70 -6.38 -4.10
CA TYR A 123 -0.87 -5.34 -4.72
C TYR A 123 -1.05 -5.39 -6.24
N SER A 124 -0.52 -4.37 -6.90
CA SER A 124 -0.53 -4.27 -8.35
C SER A 124 0.84 -4.60 -8.88
N ARG A 125 0.90 -5.44 -9.89
CA ARG A 125 2.15 -5.75 -10.58
C ARG A 125 1.99 -5.39 -12.04
N LEU A 126 2.92 -4.58 -12.50
CA LEU A 126 2.89 -4.03 -13.85
C LEU A 126 4.15 -4.50 -14.56
N VAL A 127 3.97 -5.29 -15.59
CA VAL A 127 5.09 -5.94 -16.27
C VAL A 127 5.71 -5.03 -17.31
N SER A 128 4.93 -4.14 -17.87
CA SER A 128 5.43 -3.25 -18.90
C SER A 128 4.67 -1.92 -18.89
N TRP A 129 5.40 -0.84 -18.86
CA TRP A 129 4.89 0.51 -19.09
C TRP A 129 5.26 1.01 -20.47
N SER A 130 5.66 0.12 -21.32
CA SER A 130 5.93 0.51 -22.69
C SER A 130 4.62 0.94 -23.35
N THR A 131 4.59 2.10 -23.73
CA THR A 131 3.47 2.66 -24.42
C THR A 131 3.86 2.92 -25.87
#